data_b4c87bcf68549b9e055623d903a7ae00
#
_entry.id   b4c87bcf68549b9e055623d903a7ae00
#
_cell.length_a   1.000
_cell.length_b   1.000
_cell.length_c   1.000
_cell.angle_alpha   90.00
_cell.angle_beta   90.00
_cell.angle_gamma   90.00
#
_symmetry.space_group_name_H-M   'P 1'
#
loop_
_entity.id
_entity.type
_entity.pdbx_description
1 polymer ?
#
loop_
_entity_poly.entity_id
_entity_poly.type
_entity_poly.pdbx_seq_one_letter_code
_entity_poly.pdbx_strand_id
1 'polypeptide(L)'
;MKNAALNPDVEKLLQEGTVIPAHPLALKPELTIDEDRQRALTRYYLACGAGGLAVGVHTTQFEIRKPEFNLLETVLRFASEEIQEEAKKRPLIKVAGICGPTNQALKEAELALKYGYDLGLVSLGGLNTWSDAQLIEHMVSISEVIPVFGFYLQPSVGGRLLSFEYWRDFVEIPNVRAIKVAAFNRYQTLDVIRAVSLSKRSNEIALYTGNDDNIVADLLTTYRFDINGKSIEKRFVGGLLGHWAIWTKKAVELLNEIKQCIADNYSGVDKLMSKGIVVTDMNAVIFDAKNSYKGCIAGIHEVLRRQGLMEGVWCLSPEEKLSKGQMEEIDRIYKEYPAFTDDEFVKQFLAAEKKY
;
A
#
# COMPACT_ATOMS: atom_id res chain seq x y z
N MET A 1 -2.57 11.14 26.83
CA MET A 1 -2.19 9.72 26.61
C MET A 1 -0.76 9.73 26.06
N LYS A 2 0.10 8.81 26.49
CA LYS A 2 1.47 8.73 25.93
C LYS A 2 1.32 8.30 24.47
N ASN A 3 1.98 9.03 23.53
CA ASN A 3 2.07 8.63 22.13
C ASN A 3 2.42 7.13 22.08
N ALA A 4 1.58 6.34 21.38
CA ALA A 4 1.86 4.93 21.18
C ALA A 4 3.15 4.82 20.37
N ALA A 5 4.25 4.42 20.98
CA ALA A 5 5.49 4.16 20.28
C ALA A 5 5.34 2.85 19.49
N LEU A 6 5.95 2.78 18.30
CA LEU A 6 6.04 1.52 17.58
C LEU A 6 6.80 0.47 18.40
N ASN A 7 6.37 -0.79 18.25
CA ASN A 7 7.19 -1.91 18.72
C ASN A 7 8.56 -1.85 18.02
N PRO A 8 9.69 -2.00 18.73
CA PRO A 8 11.02 -1.89 18.15
C PRO A 8 11.29 -2.82 16.97
N ASP A 9 10.77 -4.04 16.98
CA ASP A 9 10.92 -4.99 15.87
C ASP A 9 10.10 -4.56 14.64
N VAL A 10 8.91 -3.99 14.85
CA VAL A 10 8.08 -3.40 13.79
C VAL A 10 8.77 -2.16 13.21
N GLU A 11 9.33 -1.29 14.06
CA GLU A 11 10.07 -0.10 13.63
C GLU A 11 11.30 -0.49 12.80
N LYS A 12 12.06 -1.48 13.25
CA LYS A 12 13.20 -2.02 12.52
C LYS A 12 12.77 -2.54 11.14
N LEU A 13 11.72 -3.38 11.08
CA LEU A 13 11.20 -3.91 9.82
C LEU A 13 10.72 -2.78 8.89
N LEU A 14 10.08 -1.75 9.45
CA LEU A 14 9.63 -0.58 8.69
C LEU A 14 10.80 0.16 8.04
N GLN A 15 11.92 0.33 8.76
CA GLN A 15 13.11 1.00 8.25
C GLN A 15 13.92 0.13 7.27
N GLU A 16 13.98 -1.18 7.48
CA GLU A 16 14.61 -2.14 6.56
C GLU A 16 13.81 -2.30 5.26
N GLY A 17 12.53 -2.01 5.31
CA GLY A 17 11.61 -2.07 4.18
C GLY A 17 11.11 -3.48 3.85
N THR A 18 9.86 -3.54 3.44
CA THR A 18 9.19 -4.80 3.10
C THR A 18 8.07 -4.61 2.09
N VAL A 19 7.47 -5.72 1.68
CA VAL A 19 6.24 -5.77 0.87
C VAL A 19 5.04 -5.62 1.81
N ILE A 20 4.21 -4.61 1.54
CA ILE A 20 2.94 -4.35 2.24
C ILE A 20 1.83 -4.35 1.19
N PRO A 21 1.12 -5.47 0.97
CA PRO A 21 -0.05 -5.50 0.10
C PRO A 21 -1.15 -4.56 0.61
N ALA A 22 -1.78 -3.84 -0.33
CA ALA A 22 -3.01 -3.08 -0.05
C ALA A 22 -4.19 -4.04 -0.18
N HIS A 23 -4.77 -4.45 0.95
CA HIS A 23 -5.72 -5.57 1.05
C HIS A 23 -7.04 -5.27 0.31
N PRO A 24 -7.44 -6.07 -0.70
CA PRO A 24 -8.73 -5.94 -1.38
C PRO A 24 -9.90 -6.40 -0.52
N LEU A 25 -11.11 -6.05 -0.93
CA LEU A 25 -12.36 -6.44 -0.29
C LEU A 25 -13.01 -7.61 -1.05
N ALA A 26 -13.08 -8.77 -0.44
CA ALA A 26 -13.79 -9.91 -0.98
C ALA A 26 -15.30 -9.79 -0.71
N LEU A 27 -16.09 -9.76 -1.78
CA LEU A 27 -17.55 -9.64 -1.73
C LEU A 27 -18.23 -10.85 -2.35
N LYS A 28 -19.47 -11.09 -1.91
CA LYS A 28 -20.46 -11.97 -2.57
C LYS A 28 -21.27 -11.17 -3.61
N PRO A 29 -22.05 -11.83 -4.48
CA PRO A 29 -22.88 -11.16 -5.48
C PRO A 29 -23.83 -10.10 -4.90
N GLU A 30 -24.29 -10.29 -3.65
CA GLU A 30 -25.20 -9.40 -2.93
C GLU A 30 -24.48 -8.19 -2.30
N LEU A 31 -23.19 -7.99 -2.60
CA LEU A 31 -22.32 -6.96 -2.05
C LEU A 31 -22.12 -7.06 -0.52
N THR A 32 -22.36 -8.22 0.05
CA THR A 32 -21.98 -8.55 1.42
C THR A 32 -20.57 -9.11 1.46
N ILE A 33 -19.89 -8.97 2.61
CA ILE A 33 -18.52 -9.49 2.75
C ILE A 33 -18.49 -11.03 2.66
N ASP A 34 -17.56 -11.54 1.88
CA ASP A 34 -17.20 -12.97 1.88
C ASP A 34 -16.11 -13.20 2.92
N GLU A 35 -16.52 -13.55 4.14
CA GLU A 35 -15.59 -13.71 5.27
C GLU A 35 -14.51 -14.75 4.99
N ASP A 36 -14.88 -15.91 4.44
CA ASP A 36 -13.91 -17.00 4.20
C ASP A 36 -12.81 -16.57 3.23
N ARG A 37 -13.18 -15.91 2.14
CA ARG A 37 -12.23 -15.40 1.15
C ARG A 37 -11.46 -14.19 1.66
N GLN A 38 -12.08 -13.31 2.44
CA GLN A 38 -11.41 -12.16 3.04
C GLN A 38 -10.30 -12.61 3.99
N ARG A 39 -10.56 -13.64 4.81
CA ARG A 39 -9.56 -14.24 5.70
C ARG A 39 -8.50 -15.02 4.90
N ALA A 40 -8.89 -15.79 3.90
CA ALA A 40 -7.96 -16.53 3.03
C ALA A 40 -6.99 -15.59 2.30
N LEU A 41 -7.43 -14.40 1.84
CA LEU A 41 -6.55 -13.38 1.28
C LEU A 41 -5.48 -12.93 2.28
N THR A 42 -5.87 -12.68 3.54
CA THR A 42 -4.88 -12.34 4.58
C THR A 42 -3.84 -13.45 4.73
N ARG A 43 -4.28 -14.71 4.86
CA ARG A 43 -3.37 -15.86 4.97
C ARG A 43 -2.49 -16.06 3.74
N TYR A 44 -3.02 -15.81 2.54
CA TYR A 44 -2.23 -15.83 1.30
C TYR A 44 -1.08 -14.82 1.36
N TYR A 45 -1.33 -13.56 1.76
CA TYR A 45 -0.27 -12.55 1.87
C TYR A 45 0.81 -12.95 2.88
N LEU A 46 0.40 -13.51 4.02
CA LEU A 46 1.33 -14.02 5.03
C LEU A 46 2.17 -15.19 4.51
N ALA A 47 1.54 -16.14 3.80
CA ALA A 47 2.21 -17.29 3.17
C ALA A 47 3.18 -16.87 2.05
N CYS A 48 2.91 -15.77 1.33
CA CYS A 48 3.83 -15.18 0.34
C CYS A 48 5.10 -14.62 0.98
N GLY A 49 5.09 -14.34 2.29
CA GLY A 49 6.20 -13.71 2.99
C GLY A 49 6.10 -12.17 3.04
N ALA A 50 4.92 -11.59 2.82
CA ALA A 50 4.71 -10.16 3.05
C ALA A 50 5.06 -9.78 4.50
N GLY A 51 5.78 -8.69 4.69
CA GLY A 51 6.19 -8.22 6.03
C GLY A 51 5.18 -7.27 6.67
N GLY A 52 4.07 -7.00 5.99
CA GLY A 52 2.97 -6.20 6.53
C GLY A 52 1.72 -6.28 5.68
N LEU A 53 0.65 -5.69 6.16
CA LEU A 53 -0.64 -5.58 5.46
C LEU A 53 -1.25 -4.20 5.69
N ALA A 54 -1.84 -3.61 4.65
CA ALA A 54 -2.60 -2.36 4.74
C ALA A 54 -4.09 -2.64 4.47
N VAL A 55 -4.94 -2.39 5.47
CA VAL A 55 -6.37 -2.70 5.45
C VAL A 55 -7.20 -1.43 5.60
N GLY A 56 -8.36 -1.34 4.94
CA GLY A 56 -9.20 -0.14 4.97
C GLY A 56 -8.68 0.98 4.07
N VAL A 57 -7.79 0.65 3.13
CA VAL A 57 -7.15 1.53 2.15
C VAL A 57 -7.92 1.56 0.83
N HIS A 58 -7.39 2.19 -0.22
CA HIS A 58 -8.08 2.34 -1.52
C HIS A 58 -8.60 1.00 -2.08
N THR A 59 -7.78 -0.05 -2.10
CA THR A 59 -8.18 -1.38 -2.62
C THR A 59 -9.22 -2.08 -1.74
N THR A 60 -9.31 -1.73 -0.45
CA THR A 60 -10.37 -2.21 0.44
C THR A 60 -11.69 -1.46 0.18
N GLN A 61 -11.66 -0.44 -0.68
CA GLN A 61 -12.74 0.47 -1.06
C GLN A 61 -13.17 1.41 0.08
N PHE A 62 -13.10 2.71 -0.17
CA PHE A 62 -13.45 3.71 0.86
C PHE A 62 -14.91 3.65 1.27
N GLU A 63 -15.77 3.10 0.41
CA GLU A 63 -17.20 2.86 0.59
C GLU A 63 -17.52 1.97 1.79
N ILE A 64 -16.59 1.14 2.28
CA ILE A 64 -16.77 0.33 3.51
C ILE A 64 -17.16 1.17 4.73
N ARG A 65 -16.96 2.49 4.67
CA ARG A 65 -17.28 3.46 5.73
C ARG A 65 -18.69 4.00 5.65
N LYS A 66 -19.37 3.84 4.51
CA LYS A 66 -20.75 4.31 4.34
C LYS A 66 -21.68 3.54 5.27
N PRO A 67 -22.69 4.21 5.88
CA PRO A 67 -23.60 3.58 6.84
C PRO A 67 -24.29 2.32 6.32
N GLU A 68 -24.59 2.28 5.01
CA GLU A 68 -25.25 1.14 4.36
C GLU A 68 -24.38 -0.11 4.32
N PHE A 69 -23.04 0.04 4.33
CA PHE A 69 -22.11 -1.08 4.33
C PHE A 69 -21.51 -1.32 5.71
N ASN A 70 -21.00 -0.28 6.35
CA ASN A 70 -20.43 -0.31 7.72
C ASN A 70 -19.45 -1.47 7.95
N LEU A 71 -18.49 -1.66 7.04
CA LEU A 71 -17.58 -2.81 7.04
C LEU A 71 -16.18 -2.51 7.61
N LEU A 72 -15.84 -1.25 7.93
CA LEU A 72 -14.48 -0.89 8.35
C LEU A 72 -14.00 -1.72 9.55
N GLU A 73 -14.80 -1.78 10.62
CA GLU A 73 -14.46 -2.55 11.83
C GLU A 73 -14.30 -4.04 11.50
N THR A 74 -15.17 -4.58 10.67
CA THR A 74 -15.16 -5.99 10.26
C THR A 74 -13.88 -6.37 9.54
N VAL A 75 -13.45 -5.59 8.54
CA VAL A 75 -12.24 -5.91 7.76
C VAL A 75 -10.97 -5.73 8.60
N LEU A 76 -10.92 -4.73 9.48
CA LEU A 76 -9.80 -4.54 10.41
C LEU A 76 -9.69 -5.72 11.38
N ARG A 77 -10.80 -6.16 11.94
CA ARG A 77 -10.87 -7.30 12.86
C ARG A 77 -10.43 -8.60 12.18
N PHE A 78 -10.98 -8.94 11.02
CA PHE A 78 -10.66 -10.17 10.30
C PHE A 78 -9.16 -10.27 9.99
N ALA A 79 -8.57 -9.22 9.44
CA ALA A 79 -7.15 -9.23 9.14
C ALA A 79 -6.28 -9.31 10.41
N SER A 80 -6.65 -8.61 11.49
CA SER A 80 -5.92 -8.66 12.75
C SER A 80 -5.94 -10.05 13.39
N GLU A 81 -7.08 -10.75 13.37
CA GLU A 81 -7.24 -12.11 13.88
C GLU A 81 -6.33 -13.09 13.12
N GLU A 82 -6.28 -13.02 11.78
CA GLU A 82 -5.42 -13.90 10.97
C GLU A 82 -3.91 -13.59 11.16
N ILE A 83 -3.54 -12.33 11.35
CA ILE A 83 -2.14 -11.92 11.56
C ILE A 83 -1.63 -12.37 12.93
N GLN A 84 -2.49 -12.50 13.94
CA GLN A 84 -2.09 -12.69 15.34
C GLN A 84 -1.20 -13.92 15.54
N GLU A 85 -1.47 -15.03 14.89
CA GLU A 85 -0.66 -16.25 15.02
C GLU A 85 0.68 -16.14 14.31
N GLU A 86 0.71 -15.50 13.14
CA GLU A 86 1.96 -15.30 12.39
C GLU A 86 2.87 -14.25 13.06
N ALA A 87 2.27 -13.23 13.69
CA ALA A 87 2.99 -12.19 14.42
C ALA A 87 3.76 -12.71 15.65
N LYS A 88 3.41 -13.91 16.15
CA LYS A 88 4.19 -14.59 17.21
C LYS A 88 5.50 -15.19 16.69
N LYS A 89 5.60 -15.42 15.38
CA LYS A 89 6.74 -16.09 14.74
C LYS A 89 7.73 -15.09 14.13
N ARG A 90 7.23 -13.97 13.64
CA ARG A 90 8.03 -12.92 13.00
C ARG A 90 7.37 -11.55 13.12
N PRO A 91 8.12 -10.44 13.10
CA PRO A 91 7.53 -9.11 13.10
C PRO A 91 6.68 -8.91 11.84
N LEU A 92 5.54 -8.24 12.00
CA LEU A 92 4.60 -7.88 10.93
C LEU A 92 4.11 -6.47 11.16
N ILE A 93 4.03 -5.68 10.08
CA ILE A 93 3.53 -4.30 10.12
C ILE A 93 2.04 -4.30 9.79
N LYS A 94 1.21 -3.86 10.73
CA LYS A 94 -0.24 -3.69 10.53
C LYS A 94 -0.56 -2.22 10.27
N VAL A 95 -1.03 -1.90 9.06
CA VAL A 95 -1.39 -0.54 8.64
C VAL A 95 -2.89 -0.45 8.45
N ALA A 96 -3.55 0.48 9.17
CA ALA A 96 -4.97 0.79 8.96
C ALA A 96 -5.11 2.04 8.10
N GLY A 97 -5.97 1.99 7.08
CA GLY A 97 -6.39 3.19 6.36
C GLY A 97 -7.25 4.09 7.26
N ILE A 98 -6.97 5.38 7.26
CA ILE A 98 -7.69 6.41 8.01
C ILE A 98 -8.13 7.50 7.03
N CYS A 99 -9.39 7.92 7.10
CA CYS A 99 -9.99 8.87 6.17
C CYS A 99 -10.91 9.87 6.86
N GLY A 100 -11.27 10.91 6.09
CA GLY A 100 -12.30 11.87 6.46
C GLY A 100 -11.83 13.00 7.38
N PRO A 101 -12.76 13.88 7.81
CA PRO A 101 -12.45 14.99 8.70
C PRO A 101 -11.91 14.51 10.05
N THR A 102 -11.25 15.39 10.81
CA THR A 102 -10.51 15.07 12.02
C THR A 102 -11.31 14.20 13.01
N ASN A 103 -12.57 14.53 13.28
CA ASN A 103 -13.39 13.75 14.20
C ASN A 103 -13.65 12.31 13.75
N GLN A 104 -13.78 12.07 12.45
CA GLN A 104 -13.89 10.72 11.89
C GLN A 104 -12.54 10.01 11.94
N ALA A 105 -11.49 10.69 11.50
CA ALA A 105 -10.13 10.12 11.46
C ALA A 105 -9.63 9.69 12.85
N LEU A 106 -9.94 10.45 13.90
CA LEU A 106 -9.63 10.09 15.29
C LEU A 106 -10.34 8.80 15.72
N LYS A 107 -11.65 8.67 15.41
CA LYS A 107 -12.40 7.43 15.71
C LYS A 107 -11.85 6.22 14.95
N GLU A 108 -11.44 6.40 13.68
CA GLU A 108 -10.82 5.34 12.89
C GLU A 108 -9.43 4.97 13.45
N ALA A 109 -8.65 5.95 13.93
CA ALA A 109 -7.37 5.73 14.60
C ALA A 109 -7.52 4.93 15.91
N GLU A 110 -8.51 5.30 16.75
CA GLU A 110 -8.85 4.58 17.98
C GLU A 110 -9.32 3.14 17.69
N LEU A 111 -10.12 2.97 16.63
CA LEU A 111 -10.56 1.65 16.17
C LEU A 111 -9.38 0.80 15.70
N ALA A 112 -8.44 1.39 14.95
CA ALA A 112 -7.22 0.71 14.51
C ALA A 112 -6.39 0.22 15.72
N LEU A 113 -6.19 1.07 16.72
CA LEU A 113 -5.50 0.69 17.96
C LEU A 113 -6.22 -0.43 18.72
N LYS A 114 -7.56 -0.41 18.78
CA LYS A 114 -8.37 -1.47 19.39
C LYS A 114 -8.05 -2.84 18.80
N TYR A 115 -7.79 -2.91 17.50
CA TYR A 115 -7.40 -4.15 16.80
C TYR A 115 -5.88 -4.32 16.66
N GLY A 116 -5.10 -3.53 17.39
CA GLY A 116 -3.64 -3.66 17.47
C GLY A 116 -2.91 -3.31 16.18
N TYR A 117 -3.42 -2.36 15.38
CA TYR A 117 -2.69 -1.81 14.25
C TYR A 117 -1.57 -0.89 14.73
N ASP A 118 -0.45 -0.93 14.00
CA ASP A 118 0.78 -0.23 14.36
C ASP A 118 0.82 1.20 13.80
N LEU A 119 0.27 1.40 12.59
CA LEU A 119 0.31 2.68 11.87
C LEU A 119 -1.04 3.00 11.22
N GLY A 120 -1.35 4.29 11.15
CA GLY A 120 -2.44 4.84 10.36
C GLY A 120 -1.96 5.40 9.02
N LEU A 121 -2.39 4.83 7.88
CA LEU A 121 -2.20 5.40 6.55
C LEU A 121 -3.30 6.43 6.32
N VAL A 122 -2.96 7.72 6.47
CA VAL A 122 -3.95 8.79 6.46
C VAL A 122 -4.16 9.33 5.05
N SER A 123 -5.38 9.13 4.52
CA SER A 123 -5.81 9.71 3.25
C SER A 123 -6.39 11.12 3.45
N LEU A 124 -5.90 12.08 2.68
CA LEU A 124 -6.42 13.46 2.64
C LEU A 124 -7.48 13.65 1.55
N GLY A 125 -7.95 12.57 0.92
CA GLY A 125 -9.04 12.60 -0.04
C GLY A 125 -10.32 13.16 0.59
N GLY A 126 -11.07 13.94 -0.21
CA GLY A 126 -12.30 14.59 0.28
C GLY A 126 -12.07 15.87 1.09
N LEU A 127 -10.83 16.21 1.44
CA LEU A 127 -10.48 17.44 2.17
C LEU A 127 -9.96 18.56 1.25
N ASN A 128 -10.46 18.64 0.02
CA ASN A 128 -9.91 19.49 -1.04
C ASN A 128 -9.99 20.99 -0.75
N THR A 129 -10.92 21.43 0.12
CA THR A 129 -11.08 22.83 0.52
C THR A 129 -10.18 23.24 1.69
N TRP A 130 -9.49 22.29 2.30
CA TRP A 130 -8.62 22.57 3.46
C TRP A 130 -7.28 23.14 3.02
N SER A 131 -6.82 24.17 3.74
CA SER A 131 -5.47 24.72 3.58
C SER A 131 -4.40 23.76 4.11
N ASP A 132 -3.14 23.95 3.70
CA ASP A 132 -2.03 23.16 4.21
C ASP A 132 -1.92 23.23 5.75
N ALA A 133 -2.17 24.41 6.35
CA ALA A 133 -2.17 24.57 7.81
C ALA A 133 -3.25 23.69 8.49
N GLN A 134 -4.47 23.68 7.94
CA GLN A 134 -5.56 22.82 8.46
C GLN A 134 -5.24 21.32 8.31
N LEU A 135 -4.58 20.95 7.20
CA LEU A 135 -4.14 19.58 6.99
C LEU A 135 -3.03 19.19 7.99
N ILE A 136 -2.10 20.08 8.29
CA ILE A 136 -1.05 19.81 9.30
C ILE A 136 -1.67 19.67 10.70
N GLU A 137 -2.59 20.54 11.10
CA GLU A 137 -3.32 20.41 12.38
C GLU A 137 -4.07 19.07 12.48
N HIS A 138 -4.71 18.65 11.39
CA HIS A 138 -5.36 17.34 11.28
C HIS A 138 -4.37 16.19 11.48
N MET A 139 -3.22 16.24 10.80
CA MET A 139 -2.20 15.20 10.92
C MET A 139 -1.56 15.16 12.31
N VAL A 140 -1.33 16.31 12.94
CA VAL A 140 -0.88 16.40 14.34
C VAL A 140 -1.87 15.71 15.26
N SER A 141 -3.17 16.03 15.16
CA SER A 141 -4.22 15.42 15.99
C SER A 141 -4.25 13.89 15.87
N ILE A 142 -4.13 13.34 14.65
CA ILE A 142 -4.09 11.89 14.42
C ILE A 142 -2.80 11.29 15.00
N SER A 143 -1.67 11.97 14.83
CA SER A 143 -0.36 11.51 15.29
C SER A 143 -0.26 11.39 16.82
N GLU A 144 -1.10 12.10 17.55
CA GLU A 144 -1.21 11.96 19.02
C GLU A 144 -1.90 10.65 19.44
N VAL A 145 -2.68 10.05 18.54
CA VAL A 145 -3.39 8.78 18.78
C VAL A 145 -2.60 7.59 18.28
N ILE A 146 -2.19 7.59 17.01
CA ILE A 146 -1.53 6.47 16.35
C ILE A 146 -0.31 6.94 15.56
N PRO A 147 0.81 6.17 15.49
CA PRO A 147 1.91 6.47 14.57
C PRO A 147 1.41 6.62 13.13
N VAL A 148 1.90 7.66 12.44
CA VAL A 148 1.37 8.04 11.13
C VAL A 148 2.25 7.49 10.01
N PHE A 149 1.58 6.87 9.04
CA PHE A 149 2.07 6.61 7.71
C PHE A 149 1.46 7.68 6.78
N GLY A 150 2.25 8.66 6.35
CA GLY A 150 1.79 9.69 5.41
C GLY A 150 1.42 9.08 4.07
N PHE A 151 0.50 9.72 3.34
CA PHE A 151 0.04 9.20 2.07
C PHE A 151 -0.08 10.30 1.01
N TYR A 152 0.77 10.27 0.00
CA TYR A 152 0.57 11.05 -1.21
C TYR A 152 -0.21 10.20 -2.21
N LEU A 153 -1.50 10.39 -2.30
CA LEU A 153 -2.37 9.75 -3.28
C LEU A 153 -2.64 10.72 -4.44
N GLN A 154 -2.47 10.25 -5.67
CA GLN A 154 -2.76 11.03 -6.87
C GLN A 154 -4.25 11.42 -6.98
N PRO A 155 -4.59 12.57 -7.63
CA PRO A 155 -5.98 13.05 -7.72
C PRO A 155 -6.93 12.13 -8.47
N SER A 156 -6.47 11.38 -9.49
CA SER A 156 -7.34 10.53 -10.33
C SER A 156 -7.99 9.36 -9.58
N VAL A 157 -7.47 9.01 -8.39
CA VAL A 157 -8.00 7.94 -7.54
C VAL A 157 -8.41 8.45 -6.16
N GLY A 158 -8.87 9.70 -6.09
CA GLY A 158 -9.43 10.30 -4.89
C GLY A 158 -8.43 11.02 -3.98
N GLY A 159 -7.19 11.24 -4.42
CA GLY A 159 -6.19 12.02 -3.72
C GLY A 159 -6.28 13.52 -4.02
N ARG A 160 -5.24 14.25 -3.63
CA ARG A 160 -5.08 15.69 -3.90
C ARG A 160 -3.64 16.07 -4.16
N LEU A 161 -3.41 17.21 -4.80
CA LEU A 161 -2.08 17.79 -4.90
C LEU A 161 -1.67 18.36 -3.54
N LEU A 162 -0.43 18.10 -3.15
CA LEU A 162 0.20 18.57 -1.92
C LEU A 162 1.47 19.31 -2.28
N SER A 163 1.68 20.49 -1.67
CA SER A 163 2.83 21.35 -1.91
C SER A 163 4.09 20.78 -1.26
N PHE A 164 5.26 21.25 -1.70
CA PHE A 164 6.52 20.99 -0.98
C PHE A 164 6.47 21.53 0.45
N GLU A 165 5.86 22.70 0.65
CA GLU A 165 5.67 23.33 1.96
C GLU A 165 4.87 22.43 2.91
N TYR A 166 3.80 21.83 2.43
CA TYR A 166 3.05 20.83 3.20
C TYR A 166 3.96 19.69 3.66
N TRP A 167 4.73 19.08 2.74
CA TRP A 167 5.61 17.96 3.08
C TRP A 167 6.72 18.38 4.05
N ARG A 168 7.31 19.56 3.87
CA ARG A 168 8.31 20.12 4.78
C ARG A 168 7.78 20.20 6.21
N ASP A 169 6.55 20.67 6.39
CA ASP A 169 5.94 20.85 7.71
C ASP A 169 5.45 19.51 8.26
N PHE A 170 4.94 18.61 7.39
CA PHE A 170 4.48 17.27 7.76
C PHE A 170 5.57 16.38 8.35
N VAL A 171 6.77 16.39 7.78
CA VAL A 171 7.87 15.55 8.24
C VAL A 171 8.40 15.94 9.62
N GLU A 172 8.09 17.13 10.10
CA GLU A 172 8.45 17.58 11.45
C GLU A 172 7.48 17.10 12.55
N ILE A 173 6.34 16.51 12.18
CA ILE A 173 5.39 15.95 13.16
C ILE A 173 6.03 14.74 13.85
N PRO A 174 6.16 14.72 15.20
CA PRO A 174 7.03 13.77 15.93
C PRO A 174 6.69 12.30 15.70
N ASN A 175 5.43 11.94 15.48
CA ASN A 175 4.98 10.55 15.35
C ASN A 175 4.72 10.11 13.89
N VAL A 176 5.21 10.87 12.91
CA VAL A 176 5.31 10.42 11.52
C VAL A 176 6.48 9.44 11.42
N ARG A 177 6.23 8.22 10.95
CA ARG A 177 7.20 7.11 10.87
C ARG A 177 7.50 6.67 9.46
N ALA A 178 6.57 6.86 8.54
CA ALA A 178 6.76 6.52 7.14
C ALA A 178 5.92 7.42 6.22
N ILE A 179 6.25 7.44 4.92
CA ILE A 179 5.45 8.07 3.88
C ILE A 179 5.33 7.12 2.70
N LYS A 180 4.08 6.83 2.29
CA LYS A 180 3.74 6.20 1.03
C LYS A 180 3.62 7.27 -0.04
N VAL A 181 4.41 7.17 -1.11
CA VAL A 181 4.36 8.08 -2.26
C VAL A 181 3.72 7.38 -3.44
N ALA A 182 2.50 7.78 -3.79
CA ALA A 182 1.72 7.29 -4.91
C ALA A 182 1.22 8.47 -5.78
N ALA A 183 2.13 9.38 -6.09
CA ALA A 183 1.84 10.58 -6.86
C ALA A 183 1.76 10.30 -8.37
N PHE A 184 2.37 9.23 -8.87
CA PHE A 184 2.56 8.89 -10.29
C PHE A 184 3.15 10.07 -11.08
N ASN A 185 3.97 10.86 -10.40
CA ASN A 185 4.62 12.05 -10.93
C ASN A 185 6.00 12.21 -10.28
N ARG A 186 7.04 12.21 -11.09
CA ARG A 186 8.44 12.28 -10.60
C ARG A 186 8.77 13.57 -9.89
N TYR A 187 8.22 14.70 -10.32
CA TYR A 187 8.45 16.00 -9.66
C TYR A 187 7.86 16.00 -8.25
N GLN A 188 6.60 15.58 -8.12
CA GLN A 188 5.92 15.48 -6.82
C GLN A 188 6.57 14.42 -5.91
N THR A 189 7.03 13.32 -6.48
CA THR A 189 7.81 12.31 -5.76
C THR A 189 9.10 12.91 -5.19
N LEU A 190 9.82 13.72 -5.98
CA LEU A 190 11.04 14.41 -5.54
C LEU A 190 10.78 15.42 -4.42
N ASP A 191 9.64 16.14 -4.44
CA ASP A 191 9.27 17.07 -3.38
C ASP A 191 9.17 16.37 -2.02
N VAL A 192 8.51 15.21 -1.97
CA VAL A 192 8.41 14.41 -0.74
C VAL A 192 9.79 13.96 -0.26
N ILE A 193 10.58 13.35 -1.16
CA ILE A 193 11.90 12.82 -0.81
C ILE A 193 12.83 13.94 -0.32
N ARG A 194 12.77 15.10 -0.99
CA ARG A 194 13.55 16.28 -0.61
C ARG A 194 13.12 16.82 0.75
N ALA A 195 11.82 16.89 1.04
CA ALA A 195 11.32 17.31 2.34
C ALA A 195 11.83 16.40 3.47
N VAL A 196 11.75 15.07 3.29
CA VAL A 196 12.31 14.10 4.23
C VAL A 196 13.82 14.27 4.40
N SER A 197 14.55 14.47 3.29
CA SER A 197 16.02 14.63 3.34
C SER A 197 16.49 15.90 4.06
N LEU A 198 15.69 16.97 4.00
CA LEU A 198 15.96 18.22 4.69
C LEU A 198 15.66 18.19 6.19
N SER A 199 14.79 17.29 6.63
CA SER A 199 14.37 17.16 8.02
C SER A 199 15.48 16.61 8.89
N LYS A 200 15.55 17.10 10.14
CA LYS A 200 16.40 16.47 11.19
C LYS A 200 15.97 15.05 11.51
N ARG A 201 14.73 14.70 11.20
CA ARG A 201 14.11 13.38 11.39
C ARG A 201 14.29 12.46 10.19
N SER A 202 15.16 12.83 9.24
CA SER A 202 15.38 12.08 8.00
C SER A 202 15.58 10.57 8.22
N ASN A 203 16.27 10.17 9.29
CA ASN A 203 16.55 8.76 9.61
C ASN A 203 15.39 8.04 10.35
N GLU A 204 14.36 8.77 10.79
CA GLU A 204 13.20 8.22 11.48
C GLU A 204 12.05 7.90 10.52
N ILE A 205 12.05 8.49 9.31
CA ILE A 205 10.95 8.40 8.36
C ILE A 205 11.33 7.49 7.21
N ALA A 206 10.68 6.33 7.12
CA ALA A 206 10.84 5.39 6.02
C ALA A 206 10.02 5.84 4.79
N LEU A 207 10.60 5.69 3.60
CA LEU A 207 9.92 5.97 2.34
C LEU A 207 9.48 4.67 1.69
N TYR A 208 8.19 4.57 1.37
CA TYR A 208 7.56 3.44 0.69
C TYR A 208 7.00 3.88 -0.65
N THR A 209 7.36 3.20 -1.73
CA THR A 209 6.75 3.50 -3.02
C THR A 209 5.30 3.02 -3.07
N GLY A 210 4.47 3.83 -3.66
CA GLY A 210 3.12 3.56 -4.08
C GLY A 210 2.92 3.94 -5.54
N ASN A 211 4.04 4.27 -6.24
CA ASN A 211 4.05 4.61 -7.65
C ASN A 211 4.02 3.33 -8.48
N ASP A 212 2.83 2.78 -8.69
CA ASP A 212 2.64 1.53 -9.43
C ASP A 212 3.17 1.60 -10.88
N ASP A 213 3.33 2.81 -11.42
CA ASP A 213 3.94 3.07 -12.74
C ASP A 213 5.47 2.98 -12.75
N ASN A 214 6.15 2.91 -11.59
CA ASN A 214 7.62 3.00 -11.53
C ASN A 214 8.25 2.24 -10.35
N ILE A 215 7.70 1.11 -9.95
CA ILE A 215 8.05 0.38 -8.72
C ILE A 215 9.55 0.05 -8.64
N VAL A 216 10.07 -0.62 -9.68
CA VAL A 216 11.45 -1.13 -9.66
C VAL A 216 12.46 0.00 -9.69
N ALA A 217 12.23 1.02 -10.51
CA ALA A 217 13.11 2.19 -10.59
C ALA A 217 13.10 2.99 -9.27
N ASP A 218 11.95 3.16 -8.62
CA ASP A 218 11.88 3.79 -7.30
C ASP A 218 12.74 3.06 -6.28
N LEU A 219 12.62 1.73 -6.20
CA LEU A 219 13.34 0.90 -5.23
C LEU A 219 14.84 0.81 -5.51
N LEU A 220 15.27 0.90 -6.77
CA LEU A 220 16.69 0.89 -7.16
C LEU A 220 17.35 2.26 -7.00
N THR A 221 16.58 3.37 -7.02
CA THR A 221 17.17 4.71 -7.02
C THR A 221 17.68 5.12 -5.64
N THR A 222 18.94 5.56 -5.58
CA THR A 222 19.47 6.33 -4.45
C THR A 222 19.35 7.82 -4.78
N TYR A 223 18.47 8.51 -4.04
CA TYR A 223 18.30 9.96 -4.16
C TYR A 223 19.36 10.66 -3.32
N ARG A 224 20.17 11.49 -3.97
CA ARG A 224 21.27 12.24 -3.32
C ARG A 224 21.00 13.73 -3.38
N PHE A 225 21.13 14.39 -2.25
CA PHE A 225 20.98 15.84 -2.12
C PHE A 225 22.20 16.42 -1.38
N ASP A 226 22.83 17.43 -1.95
CA ASP A 226 23.88 18.18 -1.28
C ASP A 226 23.25 19.36 -0.51
N ILE A 227 23.19 19.23 0.81
CA ILE A 227 22.53 20.16 1.71
C ILE A 227 23.55 20.71 2.69
N ASN A 228 23.82 22.01 2.62
CA ASN A 228 24.80 22.68 3.49
C ASN A 228 26.18 22.00 3.52
N GLY A 229 26.64 21.54 2.36
CA GLY A 229 27.93 20.86 2.19
C GLY A 229 27.96 19.39 2.69
N LYS A 230 26.81 18.83 3.00
CA LYS A 230 26.67 17.39 3.35
C LYS A 230 25.83 16.69 2.29
N SER A 231 26.30 15.55 1.80
CA SER A 231 25.51 14.68 0.94
C SER A 231 24.59 13.82 1.79
N ILE A 232 23.29 13.93 1.55
CA ILE A 232 22.23 13.15 2.20
C ILE A 232 21.67 12.18 1.18
N GLU A 233 21.62 10.91 1.54
CA GLU A 233 21.04 9.87 0.70
C GLU A 233 19.71 9.38 1.28
N LYS A 234 18.72 9.22 0.40
CA LYS A 234 17.43 8.60 0.72
C LYS A 234 17.06 7.58 -0.34
N ARG A 235 16.25 6.59 0.08
CA ARG A 235 15.75 5.54 -0.79
C ARG A 235 14.34 5.17 -0.40
N PHE A 236 13.59 4.67 -1.36
CA PHE A 236 12.44 3.83 -1.05
C PHE A 236 12.96 2.49 -0.54
N VAL A 237 12.57 2.13 0.67
CA VAL A 237 13.04 0.89 1.33
C VAL A 237 12.13 -0.30 1.04
N GLY A 238 10.86 -0.04 0.71
CA GLY A 238 9.82 -1.01 0.40
C GLY A 238 8.68 -0.37 -0.37
N GLY A 239 7.55 -1.05 -0.44
CA GLY A 239 6.34 -0.52 -1.07
C GLY A 239 5.08 -0.90 -0.33
N LEU A 240 4.08 -0.02 -0.43
CA LEU A 240 2.71 -0.25 -0.05
C LEU A 240 1.87 -0.01 -1.30
N LEU A 241 1.52 -1.08 -2.01
CA LEU A 241 1.09 -1.02 -3.40
C LEU A 241 -0.18 -1.82 -3.64
N GLY A 242 -1.03 -1.31 -4.52
CA GLY A 242 -2.18 -2.04 -5.06
C GLY A 242 -1.74 -3.22 -5.92
N HIS A 243 -0.70 -3.06 -6.74
CA HIS A 243 -0.10 -4.15 -7.51
C HIS A 243 0.33 -5.34 -6.64
N TRP A 244 0.86 -5.06 -5.45
CA TRP A 244 1.34 -6.12 -4.55
C TRP A 244 0.22 -6.89 -3.84
N ALA A 245 -1.04 -6.48 -4.04
CA ALA A 245 -2.22 -7.26 -3.63
C ALA A 245 -2.49 -8.47 -4.54
N ILE A 246 -1.85 -8.50 -5.72
CA ILE A 246 -1.86 -9.60 -6.68
C ILE A 246 -0.43 -10.07 -6.92
N TRP A 247 -0.24 -11.32 -7.24
CA TRP A 247 1.09 -11.90 -7.48
C TRP A 247 2.09 -11.59 -6.35
N THR A 248 1.59 -11.60 -5.12
CA THR A 248 2.36 -11.13 -3.94
C THR A 248 3.63 -11.91 -3.72
N LYS A 249 3.65 -13.22 -4.05
CA LYS A 249 4.86 -14.02 -3.98
C LYS A 249 5.95 -13.47 -4.90
N LYS A 250 5.58 -13.04 -6.11
CA LYS A 250 6.51 -12.41 -7.07
C LYS A 250 6.98 -11.03 -6.61
N ALA A 251 6.11 -10.27 -5.94
CA ALA A 251 6.50 -9.00 -5.34
C ALA A 251 7.57 -9.16 -4.25
N VAL A 252 7.43 -10.18 -3.39
CA VAL A 252 8.43 -10.51 -2.35
C VAL A 252 9.75 -10.95 -3.00
N GLU A 253 9.70 -11.82 -3.99
CA GLU A 253 10.89 -12.25 -4.74
C GLU A 253 11.60 -11.07 -5.40
N LEU A 254 10.85 -10.19 -6.08
CA LEU A 254 11.39 -9.01 -6.76
C LEU A 254 12.04 -8.02 -5.77
N LEU A 255 11.41 -7.73 -4.63
CA LEU A 255 12.01 -6.85 -3.62
C LEU A 255 13.32 -7.44 -3.08
N ASN A 256 13.38 -8.75 -2.86
CA ASN A 256 14.62 -9.42 -2.42
C ASN A 256 15.71 -9.35 -3.49
N GLU A 257 15.37 -9.56 -4.77
CA GLU A 257 16.32 -9.38 -5.88
C GLU A 257 16.86 -7.95 -5.95
N ILE A 258 16.00 -6.94 -5.76
CA ILE A 258 16.39 -5.53 -5.74
C ILE A 258 17.34 -5.25 -4.57
N LYS A 259 17.03 -5.72 -3.36
CA LYS A 259 17.90 -5.56 -2.20
C LYS A 259 19.26 -6.23 -2.40
N GLN A 260 19.29 -7.42 -2.99
CA GLN A 260 20.53 -8.12 -3.32
C GLN A 260 21.35 -7.35 -4.37
N CYS A 261 20.71 -6.89 -5.45
CA CYS A 261 21.37 -6.08 -6.48
C CYS A 261 22.06 -4.84 -5.89
N ILE A 262 21.39 -4.17 -4.95
CA ILE A 262 21.96 -3.01 -4.24
C ILE A 262 23.15 -3.42 -3.39
N ALA A 263 23.05 -4.52 -2.64
CA ALA A 263 24.13 -5.05 -1.80
C ALA A 263 25.36 -5.45 -2.65
N ASP A 264 25.12 -5.91 -3.88
CA ASP A 264 26.15 -6.29 -4.86
C ASP A 264 26.59 -5.12 -5.75
N ASN A 265 26.52 -3.89 -5.25
CA ASN A 265 26.92 -2.67 -5.98
C ASN A 265 26.24 -2.52 -7.35
N TYR A 266 24.92 -2.81 -7.40
CA TYR A 266 24.10 -2.72 -8.60
C TYR A 266 24.48 -3.69 -9.73
N SER A 267 25.12 -4.81 -9.42
CA SER A 267 25.35 -5.88 -10.38
C SER A 267 24.01 -6.40 -10.93
N GLY A 268 23.83 -6.40 -12.24
CA GLY A 268 22.60 -6.86 -12.90
C GLY A 268 21.42 -5.88 -12.85
N VAL A 269 21.66 -4.61 -12.55
CA VAL A 269 20.63 -3.55 -12.49
C VAL A 269 19.86 -3.41 -13.81
N ASP A 270 20.52 -3.59 -14.95
CA ASP A 270 19.93 -3.58 -16.28
C ASP A 270 18.80 -4.60 -16.44
N LYS A 271 18.99 -5.81 -15.91
CA LYS A 271 17.97 -6.87 -15.90
C LYS A 271 16.78 -6.50 -15.03
N LEU A 272 17.02 -5.92 -13.86
CA LEU A 272 15.94 -5.46 -12.97
C LEU A 272 15.16 -4.29 -13.57
N MET A 273 15.84 -3.35 -14.23
CA MET A 273 15.17 -2.26 -14.95
C MET A 273 14.28 -2.81 -16.07
N SER A 274 14.74 -3.82 -16.80
CA SER A 274 13.93 -4.50 -17.83
C SER A 274 12.72 -5.22 -17.22
N LYS A 275 12.87 -5.90 -16.07
CA LYS A 275 11.74 -6.45 -15.30
C LYS A 275 10.75 -5.34 -14.88
N GLY A 276 11.26 -4.17 -14.52
CA GLY A 276 10.47 -3.00 -14.17
C GLY A 276 9.51 -2.55 -15.27
N ILE A 277 9.95 -2.60 -16.54
CA ILE A 277 9.09 -2.28 -17.69
C ILE A 277 7.93 -3.27 -17.80
N VAL A 278 8.19 -4.58 -17.60
CA VAL A 278 7.13 -5.60 -17.59
C VAL A 278 6.12 -5.32 -16.47
N VAL A 279 6.60 -5.05 -15.26
CA VAL A 279 5.73 -4.72 -14.12
C VAL A 279 4.88 -3.49 -14.41
N THR A 280 5.44 -2.46 -15.04
CA THR A 280 4.71 -1.24 -15.42
C THR A 280 3.66 -1.52 -16.49
N ASP A 281 3.94 -2.36 -17.50
CA ASP A 281 2.95 -2.75 -18.52
C ASP A 281 1.79 -3.57 -17.88
N MET A 282 2.12 -4.52 -17.02
CA MET A 282 1.09 -5.27 -16.27
C MET A 282 0.21 -4.32 -15.43
N ASN A 283 0.80 -3.34 -14.75
CA ASN A 283 0.07 -2.35 -13.97
C ASN A 283 -0.82 -1.44 -14.82
N ALA A 284 -0.34 -1.01 -15.99
CA ALA A 284 -1.13 -0.19 -16.90
C ALA A 284 -2.46 -0.86 -17.26
N VAL A 285 -2.44 -2.19 -17.40
CA VAL A 285 -3.63 -3.01 -17.70
C VAL A 285 -4.50 -3.23 -16.46
N ILE A 286 -3.90 -3.70 -15.36
CA ILE A 286 -4.65 -4.04 -14.14
C ILE A 286 -5.31 -2.80 -13.54
N PHE A 287 -4.61 -1.67 -13.53
CA PHE A 287 -5.12 -0.41 -13.00
C PHE A 287 -5.90 0.42 -14.02
N ASP A 288 -6.06 -0.10 -15.23
CA ASP A 288 -6.85 0.57 -16.26
C ASP A 288 -6.40 2.02 -16.52
N ALA A 289 -5.09 2.21 -16.62
CA ALA A 289 -4.49 3.53 -16.81
C ALA A 289 -5.04 4.26 -18.05
N LYS A 290 -5.35 3.51 -19.12
CA LYS A 290 -5.94 4.00 -20.36
C LYS A 290 -7.31 4.67 -20.15
N ASN A 291 -8.08 4.22 -19.16
CA ASN A 291 -9.40 4.73 -18.83
C ASN A 291 -9.42 5.55 -17.52
N SER A 292 -8.31 6.21 -17.20
CA SER A 292 -8.18 7.05 -16.00
C SER A 292 -8.44 6.30 -14.70
N TYR A 293 -7.98 5.05 -14.63
CA TYR A 293 -8.05 4.16 -13.46
C TYR A 293 -9.45 3.72 -13.02
N LYS A 294 -10.47 3.84 -13.90
CA LYS A 294 -11.87 3.48 -13.57
C LYS A 294 -12.09 2.01 -13.25
N GLY A 295 -11.29 1.12 -13.82
CA GLY A 295 -11.35 -0.32 -13.58
C GLY A 295 -10.22 -0.82 -12.68
N CYS A 296 -9.63 0.04 -11.85
CA CYS A 296 -8.44 -0.28 -11.03
C CYS A 296 -8.71 -1.40 -10.02
N ILE A 297 -9.72 -1.26 -9.17
CA ILE A 297 -10.04 -2.26 -8.16
C ILE A 297 -10.62 -3.52 -8.80
N ALA A 298 -11.52 -3.36 -9.79
CA ALA A 298 -12.09 -4.47 -10.53
C ALA A 298 -11.02 -5.30 -11.28
N GLY A 299 -9.95 -4.65 -11.78
CA GLY A 299 -8.81 -5.32 -12.40
C GLY A 299 -8.02 -6.18 -11.42
N ILE A 300 -7.78 -5.67 -10.21
CA ILE A 300 -7.17 -6.42 -9.11
C ILE A 300 -8.06 -7.64 -8.76
N HIS A 301 -9.37 -7.43 -8.61
CA HIS A 301 -10.32 -8.50 -8.30
C HIS A 301 -10.35 -9.57 -9.38
N GLU A 302 -10.23 -9.20 -10.66
CA GLU A 302 -10.21 -10.16 -11.76
C GLU A 302 -8.99 -11.09 -11.70
N VAL A 303 -7.81 -10.58 -11.36
CA VAL A 303 -6.63 -11.42 -11.12
C VAL A 303 -6.88 -12.40 -9.98
N LEU A 304 -7.36 -11.92 -8.84
CA LEU A 304 -7.63 -12.75 -7.66
C LEU A 304 -8.76 -13.78 -7.94
N ARG A 305 -9.75 -13.42 -8.77
CA ARG A 305 -10.79 -14.34 -9.22
C ARG A 305 -10.21 -15.46 -10.09
N ARG A 306 -9.35 -15.12 -11.04
CA ARG A 306 -8.65 -16.13 -11.89
C ARG A 306 -7.82 -17.10 -11.06
N GLN A 307 -7.21 -16.60 -10.00
CA GLN A 307 -6.43 -17.40 -9.06
C GLN A 307 -7.31 -18.22 -8.08
N GLY A 308 -8.63 -17.98 -8.03
CA GLY A 308 -9.56 -18.65 -7.10
C GLY A 308 -9.55 -18.07 -5.68
N LEU A 309 -8.84 -16.97 -5.43
CA LEU A 309 -8.82 -16.26 -4.16
C LEU A 309 -10.05 -15.41 -3.93
N MET A 310 -10.74 -14.98 -5.00
CA MET A 310 -12.04 -14.31 -4.97
C MET A 310 -13.06 -15.06 -5.84
N GLU A 311 -14.36 -14.84 -5.57
CA GLU A 311 -15.43 -15.43 -6.36
C GLU A 311 -15.78 -14.58 -7.59
N GLY A 312 -15.74 -13.24 -7.44
CA GLY A 312 -16.09 -12.31 -8.49
C GLY A 312 -15.32 -11.01 -8.40
N VAL A 313 -15.70 -10.08 -9.28
CA VAL A 313 -15.07 -8.75 -9.41
C VAL A 313 -15.92 -7.64 -8.77
N TRP A 314 -16.86 -8.01 -7.94
CA TRP A 314 -17.83 -7.08 -7.36
C TRP A 314 -17.14 -6.01 -6.51
N CYS A 315 -17.60 -4.76 -6.66
CA CYS A 315 -17.18 -3.61 -5.90
C CYS A 315 -18.40 -2.92 -5.29
N LEU A 316 -18.22 -2.23 -4.15
CA LEU A 316 -19.30 -1.50 -3.48
C LEU A 316 -19.77 -0.31 -4.28
N SER A 317 -18.88 0.32 -5.04
CA SER A 317 -19.25 1.35 -6.01
C SER A 317 -19.68 0.73 -7.33
N PRO A 318 -20.87 1.04 -7.89
CA PRO A 318 -21.30 0.56 -9.18
C PRO A 318 -20.48 1.11 -10.36
N GLU A 319 -19.74 2.20 -10.12
CA GLU A 319 -18.84 2.81 -11.12
C GLU A 319 -17.49 2.06 -11.22
N GLU A 320 -17.12 1.32 -10.19
CA GLU A 320 -15.87 0.55 -10.13
C GLU A 320 -16.10 -0.83 -10.76
N LYS A 321 -15.84 -0.93 -12.06
CA LYS A 321 -16.01 -2.14 -12.86
C LYS A 321 -14.98 -2.21 -13.97
N LEU A 322 -14.73 -3.39 -14.51
CA LEU A 322 -13.85 -3.57 -15.66
C LEU A 322 -14.31 -2.69 -16.83
N SER A 323 -13.38 -1.93 -17.36
CA SER A 323 -13.60 -1.10 -18.55
C SER A 323 -13.67 -1.98 -19.81
N LYS A 324 -14.28 -1.44 -20.87
CA LYS A 324 -14.34 -2.12 -22.16
C LYS A 324 -12.94 -2.40 -22.71
N GLY A 325 -12.64 -3.66 -23.00
CA GLY A 325 -11.36 -4.11 -23.52
C GLY A 325 -10.31 -4.41 -22.44
N GLN A 326 -10.60 -4.16 -21.14
CA GLN A 326 -9.63 -4.43 -20.06
C GLN A 326 -9.45 -5.94 -19.85
N MET A 327 -10.50 -6.74 -20.03
CA MET A 327 -10.40 -8.20 -19.90
C MET A 327 -9.45 -8.80 -20.93
N GLU A 328 -9.55 -8.36 -22.18
CA GLU A 328 -8.67 -8.80 -23.28
C GLU A 328 -7.22 -8.40 -23.04
N GLU A 329 -6.99 -7.23 -22.46
CA GLU A 329 -5.64 -6.80 -22.06
C GLU A 329 -5.11 -7.61 -20.87
N ILE A 330 -5.95 -7.98 -19.92
CA ILE A 330 -5.57 -8.92 -18.85
C ILE A 330 -5.17 -10.28 -19.45
N ASP A 331 -5.90 -10.80 -20.43
CA ASP A 331 -5.50 -12.02 -21.14
C ASP A 331 -4.16 -11.87 -21.84
N ARG A 332 -3.88 -10.72 -22.45
CA ARG A 332 -2.60 -10.40 -23.09
C ARG A 332 -1.45 -10.51 -22.10
N ILE A 333 -1.50 -9.83 -20.96
CA ILE A 333 -0.39 -9.82 -19.98
C ILE A 333 -0.16 -11.19 -19.36
N TYR A 334 -1.20 -11.99 -19.12
CA TYR A 334 -1.04 -13.37 -18.67
C TYR A 334 -0.31 -14.25 -19.70
N LYS A 335 -0.58 -14.03 -20.99
CA LYS A 335 0.09 -14.75 -22.09
C LYS A 335 1.53 -14.29 -22.30
N GLU A 336 1.79 -12.97 -22.21
CA GLU A 336 3.10 -12.40 -22.49
C GLU A 336 4.06 -12.52 -21.31
N TYR A 337 3.56 -12.48 -20.08
CA TYR A 337 4.38 -12.42 -18.87
C TYR A 337 4.09 -13.52 -17.84
N PRO A 338 4.00 -14.80 -18.23
CA PRO A 338 3.63 -15.89 -17.31
C PRO A 338 4.62 -16.06 -16.14
N ALA A 339 5.88 -15.66 -16.32
CA ALA A 339 6.90 -15.73 -15.27
C ALA A 339 6.68 -14.71 -14.12
N PHE A 340 5.83 -13.70 -14.33
CA PHE A 340 5.52 -12.65 -13.35
C PHE A 340 4.24 -12.93 -12.55
N THR A 341 3.56 -14.06 -12.82
CA THR A 341 2.40 -14.52 -12.04
C THR A 341 2.83 -15.52 -10.98
N ASP A 342 2.06 -15.66 -9.92
CA ASP A 342 2.29 -16.65 -8.86
C ASP A 342 1.18 -17.71 -8.77
N ASP A 343 0.50 -17.98 -9.88
CA ASP A 343 -0.67 -18.84 -9.96
C ASP A 343 -0.41 -20.24 -9.44
N GLU A 344 0.77 -20.82 -9.70
CA GLU A 344 1.12 -22.13 -9.17
C GLU A 344 1.28 -22.12 -7.64
N PHE A 345 1.85 -21.04 -7.08
CA PHE A 345 1.92 -20.85 -5.63
C PHE A 345 0.51 -20.77 -5.02
N VAL A 346 -0.37 -19.97 -5.61
CA VAL A 346 -1.77 -19.81 -5.15
C VAL A 346 -2.51 -21.14 -5.20
N LYS A 347 -2.34 -21.93 -6.27
CA LYS A 347 -2.95 -23.26 -6.39
C LYS A 347 -2.51 -24.21 -5.26
N GLN A 348 -1.22 -24.21 -4.92
CA GLN A 348 -0.68 -25.00 -3.81
C GLN A 348 -1.20 -24.49 -2.46
N PHE A 349 -1.26 -23.18 -2.26
CA PHE A 349 -1.82 -22.54 -1.08
C PHE A 349 -3.29 -22.95 -0.87
N LEU A 350 -4.14 -22.80 -1.88
CA LEU A 350 -5.56 -23.16 -1.80
C LEU A 350 -5.78 -24.66 -1.58
N ALA A 351 -4.91 -25.51 -2.11
CA ALA A 351 -4.97 -26.95 -1.85
C ALA A 351 -4.61 -27.31 -0.40
N ALA A 352 -3.75 -26.52 0.24
CA ALA A 352 -3.42 -26.66 1.67
C ALA A 352 -4.58 -26.16 2.57
N GLU A 353 -5.17 -24.99 2.24
CA GLU A 353 -6.31 -24.42 2.98
C GLU A 353 -7.52 -25.36 3.06
N LYS A 354 -7.81 -26.14 2.01
CA LYS A 354 -8.92 -27.10 1.98
C LYS A 354 -8.73 -28.32 2.89
N LYS A 355 -7.55 -28.50 3.47
CA LYS A 355 -7.26 -29.64 4.36
C LYS A 355 -7.46 -29.32 5.84
N TYR A 356 -7.76 -28.06 6.15
CA TYR A 356 -8.09 -27.56 7.48
C TYR A 356 -9.54 -27.07 7.54
#